data_4f324d31a22713cbae9c799d200e8fae
#
_entry.id   4f324d31a22713cbae9c799d200e8fae
#
_cell.length_a   1.000
_cell.length_b   1.000
_cell.length_c   1.000
_cell.angle_alpha   90.00
_cell.angle_beta   90.00
_cell.angle_gamma   90.00
#
_symmetry.space_group_name_H-M   'P 1'
#
loop_
_entity.id
_entity.type
_entity.pdbx_description
1 polymer ?
#
loop_
_entity_poly.entity_id
_entity_poly.type
_entity_poly.pdbx_seq_one_letter_code
_entity_poly.pdbx_strand_id
1 'polypeptide(L)'
;MIGADEYVEFLSREYLRGYVDKGGSAVKFVVADDFVASGFRDRVADEGRQSGYVVAAVDAATTRVHLMEQIFFEVARQIDWDELAVIALRSAVAAAGFPAPTDDTPTVDELASHYRTDVRELKRDVDRELQRRIFKDYDMIQEFRIAMLRLCQAAFRTGQVSDAEHGAIIEWLRGDLRQMSALKSALIYRRIARHNARQMLFSLPHWLATNGFAGLLVVIDIRRLGVARRPPLDERAGQYYTRLGLLDAYEVLRQLIDSTDELARCCVVVIAAPELLTDEARGLDAYQALKLRIFDEIRDRRRDNPFSSLVRIGSEEVAV
;
A
#
# COMPACT_ATOMS: atom_id res chain seq x y z
N MET A 1 -22.06 -8.72 17.17
CA MET A 1 -21.27 -7.80 16.31
C MET A 1 -20.51 -6.85 17.23
N ILE A 2 -19.42 -6.28 16.75
CA ILE A 2 -18.64 -5.25 17.49
C ILE A 2 -19.05 -3.88 16.96
N GLY A 3 -19.06 -2.84 17.79
CA GLY A 3 -19.29 -1.47 17.35
C GLY A 3 -18.18 -1.03 16.38
N ALA A 4 -18.55 -0.25 15.35
CA ALA A 4 -17.56 0.16 14.34
C ALA A 4 -16.44 1.01 14.94
N ASP A 5 -16.77 1.94 15.85
CA ASP A 5 -15.79 2.79 16.54
C ASP A 5 -14.93 1.99 17.51
N GLU A 6 -15.54 1.09 18.29
CA GLU A 6 -14.81 0.16 19.17
C GLU A 6 -13.76 -0.64 18.39
N TYR A 7 -14.12 -1.10 17.17
CA TYR A 7 -13.20 -1.87 16.37
C TYR A 7 -12.08 -1.04 15.73
N VAL A 8 -12.33 0.22 15.36
CA VAL A 8 -11.28 1.15 14.91
C VAL A 8 -10.25 1.39 16.03
N GLU A 9 -10.71 1.68 17.26
CA GLU A 9 -9.82 1.85 18.42
C GLU A 9 -9.01 0.59 18.71
N PHE A 10 -9.66 -0.59 18.60
CA PHE A 10 -8.98 -1.87 18.76
C PHE A 10 -7.89 -2.09 17.70
N LEU A 11 -8.20 -1.83 16.42
CA LEU A 11 -7.23 -1.94 15.31
C LEU A 11 -6.04 -0.99 15.53
N SER A 12 -6.32 0.25 15.95
CA SER A 12 -5.26 1.22 16.25
C SER A 12 -4.34 0.72 17.33
N ARG A 13 -4.89 0.36 18.49
CA ARG A 13 -4.10 -0.01 19.66
C ARG A 13 -3.33 -1.31 19.46
N GLU A 14 -4.00 -2.38 19.03
CA GLU A 14 -3.41 -3.71 19.01
C GLU A 14 -2.60 -3.97 17.74
N TYR A 15 -3.06 -3.47 16.58
CA TYR A 15 -2.40 -3.74 15.30
C TYR A 15 -1.54 -2.59 14.84
N LEU A 16 -2.06 -1.38 14.62
CA LEU A 16 -1.26 -0.31 14.03
C LEU A 16 -0.10 0.09 14.95
N ARG A 17 -0.37 0.46 16.20
CA ARG A 17 0.65 0.90 17.17
C ARG A 17 1.30 -0.24 17.95
N GLY A 18 0.56 -1.33 18.14
CA GLY A 18 1.00 -2.47 18.97
C GLY A 18 1.91 -3.45 18.24
N TYR A 19 1.59 -3.81 17.02
CA TYR A 19 2.21 -4.91 16.30
C TYR A 19 2.88 -4.51 14.97
N VAL A 20 2.15 -3.78 14.09
CA VAL A 20 2.63 -3.44 12.74
C VAL A 20 3.76 -2.40 12.79
N ASP A 21 3.65 -1.38 13.62
CA ASP A 21 4.72 -0.40 13.83
C ASP A 21 6.03 -1.03 14.35
N LYS A 22 5.94 -2.19 15.00
CA LYS A 22 7.09 -2.96 15.47
C LYS A 22 7.66 -3.93 14.44
N GLY A 23 7.22 -3.84 13.20
CA GLY A 23 7.71 -4.66 12.09
C GLY A 23 6.80 -5.80 11.67
N GLY A 24 5.67 -6.03 12.37
CA GLY A 24 4.69 -7.03 12.00
C GLY A 24 3.88 -6.66 10.76
N SER A 25 3.02 -7.59 10.33
CA SER A 25 2.00 -7.33 9.32
C SER A 25 0.69 -8.04 9.65
N ALA A 26 -0.42 -7.50 9.18
CA ALA A 26 -1.72 -8.07 9.44
C ALA A 26 -2.67 -7.91 8.24
N VAL A 27 -3.50 -8.93 8.01
CA VAL A 27 -4.63 -8.87 7.10
C VAL A 27 -5.91 -9.13 7.89
N LYS A 28 -6.82 -8.17 7.90
CA LYS A 28 -8.08 -8.23 8.64
C LYS A 28 -9.26 -8.13 7.69
N PHE A 29 -10.24 -9.00 7.86
CA PHE A 29 -11.50 -8.98 7.14
C PHE A 29 -12.60 -8.42 8.04
N VAL A 30 -13.30 -7.42 7.53
CA VAL A 30 -14.39 -6.75 8.23
C VAL A 30 -15.65 -6.86 7.41
N VAL A 31 -16.66 -7.51 7.95
CA VAL A 31 -17.98 -7.64 7.32
C VAL A 31 -18.91 -6.61 7.91
N ALA A 32 -19.47 -5.76 7.04
CA ALA A 32 -20.38 -4.70 7.41
C ALA A 32 -21.41 -4.45 6.29
N ASP A 33 -22.58 -3.92 6.66
CA ASP A 33 -23.51 -3.37 5.69
C ASP A 33 -22.96 -2.08 5.04
N ASP A 34 -23.60 -1.61 3.96
CA ASP A 34 -23.11 -0.48 3.18
C ASP A 34 -22.97 0.82 3.98
N PHE A 35 -23.89 1.06 4.90
CA PHE A 35 -23.90 2.29 5.70
C PHE A 35 -22.71 2.31 6.69
N VAL A 36 -22.53 1.23 7.43
CA VAL A 36 -21.43 1.09 8.41
C VAL A 36 -20.08 1.01 7.71
N ALA A 37 -20.00 0.27 6.59
CA ALA A 37 -18.76 0.05 5.86
C ALA A 37 -18.10 1.34 5.37
N SER A 38 -18.88 2.28 4.84
CA SER A 38 -18.35 3.55 4.32
C SER A 38 -17.76 4.41 5.44
N GLY A 39 -18.49 4.59 6.55
CA GLY A 39 -18.01 5.34 7.71
C GLY A 39 -16.81 4.65 8.38
N PHE A 40 -16.79 3.33 8.45
CA PHE A 40 -15.67 2.56 8.99
C PHE A 40 -14.40 2.74 8.15
N ARG A 41 -14.52 2.66 6.81
CA ARG A 41 -13.38 2.88 5.89
C ARG A 41 -12.69 4.20 6.14
N ASP A 42 -13.47 5.28 6.22
CA ASP A 42 -12.93 6.63 6.36
C ASP A 42 -12.23 6.80 7.74
N ARG A 43 -12.84 6.28 8.82
CA ARG A 43 -12.25 6.31 10.17
C ARG A 43 -10.95 5.49 10.27
N VAL A 44 -10.90 4.30 9.69
CA VAL A 44 -9.67 3.48 9.66
C VAL A 44 -8.57 4.21 8.89
N ALA A 45 -8.92 4.87 7.79
CA ALA A 45 -7.96 5.64 7.02
C ALA A 45 -7.42 6.85 7.80
N ASP A 46 -8.28 7.57 8.51
CA ASP A 46 -7.89 8.73 9.33
C ASP A 46 -7.04 8.29 10.52
N GLU A 47 -7.41 7.22 11.22
CA GLU A 47 -6.61 6.65 12.30
C GLU A 47 -5.24 6.17 11.83
N GLY A 48 -5.17 5.57 10.64
CA GLY A 48 -3.91 5.19 10.00
C GLY A 48 -2.99 6.39 9.78
N ARG A 49 -3.51 7.49 9.21
CA ARG A 49 -2.74 8.73 9.01
C ARG A 49 -2.27 9.32 10.34
N GLN A 50 -3.14 9.39 11.35
CA GLN A 50 -2.78 9.88 12.69
C GLN A 50 -1.73 9.00 13.36
N SER A 51 -1.68 7.73 13.05
CA SER A 51 -0.68 6.77 13.54
C SER A 51 0.61 6.76 12.70
N GLY A 52 0.78 7.68 11.74
CA GLY A 52 2.00 7.82 10.93
C GLY A 52 2.13 6.86 9.75
N TYR A 53 1.03 6.20 9.34
CA TYR A 53 1.02 5.35 8.16
C TYR A 53 0.76 6.14 6.88
N VAL A 54 1.38 5.72 5.79
CA VAL A 54 0.87 6.04 4.45
C VAL A 54 -0.37 5.17 4.21
N VAL A 55 -1.47 5.79 3.82
CA VAL A 55 -2.77 5.11 3.68
C VAL A 55 -3.20 5.12 2.23
N ALA A 56 -3.61 3.96 1.72
CA ALA A 56 -4.19 3.83 0.39
C ALA A 56 -5.51 3.04 0.44
N ALA A 57 -6.48 3.47 -0.36
CA ALA A 57 -7.77 2.81 -0.51
C ALA A 57 -7.90 2.17 -1.90
N VAL A 58 -8.36 0.93 -1.94
CA VAL A 58 -8.61 0.16 -3.17
C VAL A 58 -10.07 -0.27 -3.17
N ASP A 59 -10.82 0.10 -4.19
CA ASP A 59 -12.24 -0.25 -4.32
C ASP A 59 -12.44 -1.21 -5.50
N ALA A 60 -12.98 -2.40 -5.24
CA ALA A 60 -13.30 -3.38 -6.26
C ALA A 60 -14.35 -2.89 -7.28
N ALA A 61 -15.09 -1.82 -6.99
CA ALA A 61 -15.98 -1.20 -7.96
C ALA A 61 -15.24 -0.44 -9.08
N THR A 62 -14.04 0.04 -8.82
CA THR A 62 -13.21 0.81 -9.77
C THR A 62 -11.97 0.08 -10.19
N THR A 63 -11.37 -0.71 -9.30
CA THR A 63 -10.12 -1.43 -9.49
C THR A 63 -10.35 -2.93 -9.70
N ARG A 64 -9.62 -3.53 -10.62
CA ARG A 64 -9.65 -4.99 -10.87
C ARG A 64 -8.85 -5.73 -9.80
N VAL A 65 -9.42 -5.91 -8.60
CA VAL A 65 -8.75 -6.51 -7.43
C VAL A 65 -8.35 -7.98 -7.62
N HIS A 66 -8.79 -8.64 -8.69
CA HIS A 66 -8.32 -9.97 -9.09
C HIS A 66 -6.95 -9.96 -9.78
N LEU A 67 -6.35 -8.79 -9.97
CA LEU A 67 -5.04 -8.58 -10.58
C LEU A 67 -4.15 -7.82 -9.58
N MET A 68 -3.11 -8.47 -9.07
CA MET A 68 -2.20 -7.89 -8.07
C MET A 68 -1.56 -6.58 -8.56
N GLU A 69 -1.20 -6.51 -9.84
CA GLU A 69 -0.66 -5.28 -10.44
C GLU A 69 -1.64 -4.11 -10.40
N GLN A 70 -2.94 -4.37 -10.50
CA GLN A 70 -3.94 -3.30 -10.42
C GLN A 70 -4.10 -2.78 -8.99
N ILE A 71 -3.99 -3.66 -7.99
CA ILE A 71 -3.95 -3.26 -6.57
C ILE A 71 -2.72 -2.39 -6.33
N PHE A 72 -1.54 -2.82 -6.79
CA PHE A 72 -0.31 -2.02 -6.67
C PHE A 72 -0.44 -0.66 -7.35
N PHE A 73 -0.95 -0.60 -8.58
CA PHE A 73 -1.11 0.66 -9.31
C PHE A 73 -2.08 1.60 -8.60
N GLU A 74 -3.16 1.08 -8.05
CA GLU A 74 -4.12 1.91 -7.30
C GLU A 74 -3.51 2.48 -6.03
N VAL A 75 -2.72 1.69 -5.29
CA VAL A 75 -1.93 2.16 -4.16
C VAL A 75 -0.93 3.22 -4.63
N ALA A 76 -0.18 2.95 -5.70
CA ALA A 76 0.87 3.83 -6.21
C ALA A 76 0.36 5.18 -6.74
N ARG A 77 -0.89 5.25 -7.23
CA ARG A 77 -1.53 6.52 -7.65
C ARG A 77 -1.82 7.46 -6.50
N GLN A 78 -2.00 6.92 -5.28
CA GLN A 78 -2.32 7.68 -4.07
C GLN A 78 -1.09 8.12 -3.29
N ILE A 79 0.11 7.79 -3.78
CA ILE A 79 1.38 8.14 -3.15
C ILE A 79 1.98 9.38 -3.82
N ASP A 80 2.40 10.33 -3.01
CA ASP A 80 3.26 11.43 -3.45
C ASP A 80 4.72 10.95 -3.47
N TRP A 81 5.14 10.45 -4.64
CA TRP A 81 6.48 9.91 -4.84
C TRP A 81 7.56 10.98 -4.73
N ASP A 82 7.23 12.23 -5.08
CA ASP A 82 8.19 13.35 -5.03
C ASP A 82 8.45 13.76 -3.58
N GLU A 83 7.41 13.86 -2.75
CA GLU A 83 7.55 14.11 -1.33
C GLU A 83 8.40 13.02 -0.66
N LEU A 84 8.10 11.75 -0.93
CA LEU A 84 8.84 10.62 -0.37
C LEU A 84 10.31 10.61 -0.83
N ALA A 85 10.58 10.97 -2.09
CA ALA A 85 11.94 11.08 -2.60
C ALA A 85 12.72 12.21 -1.91
N VAL A 86 12.07 13.34 -1.62
CA VAL A 86 12.67 14.46 -0.86
C VAL A 86 13.00 14.03 0.58
N ILE A 87 12.09 13.33 1.27
CA ILE A 87 12.34 12.83 2.63
C ILE A 87 13.54 11.87 2.65
N ALA A 88 13.60 10.93 1.70
CA ALA A 88 14.71 9.99 1.57
C ALA A 88 16.03 10.71 1.24
N LEU A 89 16.00 11.68 0.33
CA LEU A 89 17.14 12.50 -0.02
C LEU A 89 17.68 13.27 1.21
N ARG A 90 16.83 13.93 1.97
CA ARG A 90 17.24 14.67 3.19
C ARG A 90 17.93 13.76 4.19
N SER A 91 17.38 12.55 4.38
CA SER A 91 18.01 11.54 5.23
C SER A 91 19.41 11.12 4.72
N ALA A 92 19.56 10.96 3.40
CA ALA A 92 20.85 10.61 2.78
C ALA A 92 21.87 11.76 2.86
N VAL A 93 21.42 12.99 2.62
CA VAL A 93 22.23 14.21 2.73
C VAL A 93 22.74 14.39 4.16
N ALA A 94 21.88 14.23 5.16
CA ALA A 94 22.28 14.30 6.57
C ALA A 94 23.30 13.21 6.94
N ALA A 95 23.11 11.98 6.45
CA ALA A 95 24.03 10.87 6.70
C ALA A 95 25.38 11.03 5.98
N ALA A 96 25.42 11.76 4.86
CA ALA A 96 26.65 12.15 4.18
C ALA A 96 27.43 13.24 4.93
N GLY A 97 26.88 13.79 6.02
CA GLY A 97 27.51 14.85 6.82
C GLY A 97 27.09 16.28 6.46
N PHE A 98 26.05 16.43 5.63
CA PHE A 98 25.57 17.71 5.13
C PHE A 98 24.08 17.96 5.45
N PRO A 99 23.64 17.92 6.74
CA PRO A 99 22.23 18.09 7.07
C PRO A 99 21.68 19.39 6.47
N ALA A 100 20.50 19.31 5.83
CA ALA A 100 19.88 20.45 5.19
C ALA A 100 19.57 21.58 6.20
N PRO A 101 19.96 22.85 5.93
CA PRO A 101 19.81 23.95 6.87
C PRO A 101 18.36 24.44 7.01
N THR A 102 17.50 24.11 6.04
CA THR A 102 16.08 24.51 5.99
C THR A 102 15.19 23.30 5.75
N ASP A 103 13.87 23.50 5.87
CA ASP A 103 12.89 22.46 5.57
C ASP A 103 12.58 22.34 4.06
N ASP A 104 13.17 23.15 3.23
CA ASP A 104 13.03 23.07 1.78
C ASP A 104 13.81 21.87 1.19
N THR A 105 13.50 21.52 -0.07
CA THR A 105 14.21 20.47 -0.79
C THR A 105 15.67 20.87 -0.96
N PRO A 106 16.63 20.11 -0.41
CA PRO A 106 18.04 20.50 -0.49
C PRO A 106 18.54 20.37 -1.93
N THR A 107 19.08 21.45 -2.48
CA THR A 107 19.78 21.43 -3.76
C THR A 107 21.28 21.29 -3.57
N VAL A 108 21.96 20.73 -4.56
CA VAL A 108 23.40 20.50 -4.46
C VAL A 108 24.17 21.82 -4.33
N ASP A 109 23.76 22.89 -5.03
CA ASP A 109 24.43 24.18 -5.04
C ASP A 109 24.26 24.95 -3.71
N GLU A 110 23.05 24.89 -3.11
CA GLU A 110 22.78 25.48 -1.79
C GLU A 110 23.61 24.81 -0.71
N LEU A 111 23.64 23.46 -0.69
CA LEU A 111 24.44 22.72 0.27
C LEU A 111 25.93 22.96 0.09
N ALA A 112 26.46 22.96 -1.14
CA ALA A 112 27.86 23.22 -1.42
C ALA A 112 28.26 24.62 -0.97
N SER A 113 27.41 25.62 -1.18
CA SER A 113 27.62 27.00 -0.74
C SER A 113 27.58 27.09 0.80
N HIS A 114 26.60 26.47 1.44
CA HIS A 114 26.46 26.49 2.90
C HIS A 114 27.62 25.82 3.62
N TYR A 115 28.06 24.65 3.16
CA TYR A 115 29.16 23.89 3.77
C TYR A 115 30.56 24.28 3.21
N ARG A 116 30.63 25.22 2.26
CA ARG A 116 31.87 25.65 1.60
C ARG A 116 32.69 24.46 1.06
N THR A 117 32.02 23.49 0.45
CA THR A 117 32.60 22.28 -0.12
C THR A 117 32.47 22.26 -1.63
N ASP A 118 33.29 21.45 -2.31
CA ASP A 118 33.19 21.26 -3.75
C ASP A 118 31.91 20.52 -4.13
N VAL A 119 31.17 21.01 -5.12
CA VAL A 119 29.90 20.45 -5.61
C VAL A 119 30.05 18.99 -6.02
N ARG A 120 31.19 18.61 -6.64
CA ARG A 120 31.41 17.23 -7.11
C ARG A 120 31.69 16.29 -5.95
N GLU A 121 32.38 16.77 -4.92
CA GLU A 121 32.63 16.01 -3.71
C GLU A 121 31.33 15.75 -2.95
N LEU A 122 30.55 16.79 -2.69
CA LEU A 122 29.23 16.69 -2.04
C LEU A 122 28.32 15.73 -2.81
N LYS A 123 28.19 15.91 -4.13
CA LYS A 123 27.37 15.03 -4.98
C LYS A 123 27.81 13.56 -4.87
N ARG A 124 29.11 13.28 -4.94
CA ARG A 124 29.65 11.93 -4.83
C ARG A 124 29.32 11.29 -3.47
N ASP A 125 29.41 12.06 -2.40
CA ASP A 125 29.19 11.52 -1.04
C ASP A 125 27.70 11.28 -0.79
N VAL A 126 26.81 12.17 -1.24
CA VAL A 126 25.35 11.94 -1.19
C VAL A 126 24.94 10.76 -2.08
N ASP A 127 25.45 10.67 -3.31
CA ASP A 127 25.16 9.52 -4.20
C ASP A 127 25.61 8.19 -3.57
N ARG A 128 26.75 8.17 -2.86
CA ARG A 128 27.22 6.97 -2.12
C ARG A 128 26.23 6.57 -1.02
N GLU A 129 25.69 7.53 -0.28
CA GLU A 129 24.70 7.27 0.75
C GLU A 129 23.35 6.81 0.17
N LEU A 130 22.87 7.41 -0.92
CA LEU A 130 21.69 6.95 -1.62
C LEU A 130 21.86 5.52 -2.14
N GLN A 131 23.01 5.21 -2.74
CA GLN A 131 23.29 3.83 -3.18
C GLN A 131 23.33 2.84 -2.01
N ARG A 132 23.94 3.22 -0.89
CA ARG A 132 24.03 2.37 0.29
C ARG A 132 22.65 2.10 0.89
N ARG A 133 21.81 3.12 1.00
CA ARG A 133 20.51 3.05 1.68
C ARG A 133 19.40 2.48 0.81
N ILE A 134 19.47 2.69 -0.51
CA ILE A 134 18.39 2.31 -1.43
C ILE A 134 18.83 1.16 -2.34
N PHE A 135 19.90 1.34 -3.12
CA PHE A 135 20.28 0.35 -4.12
C PHE A 135 20.80 -0.97 -3.52
N LYS A 136 21.45 -0.91 -2.36
CA LYS A 136 21.98 -2.09 -1.64
C LYS A 136 21.00 -2.65 -0.60
N ASP A 137 19.80 -2.13 -0.52
CA ASP A 137 18.76 -2.66 0.35
C ASP A 137 18.02 -3.80 -0.34
N TYR A 138 18.44 -5.03 -0.08
CA TYR A 138 17.95 -6.24 -0.74
C TYR A 138 16.59 -6.74 -0.21
N ASP A 139 16.02 -6.08 0.79
CA ASP A 139 14.63 -6.33 1.22
C ASP A 139 13.60 -5.74 0.23
N MET A 140 14.08 -4.94 -0.72
CA MET A 140 13.30 -4.43 -1.84
C MET A 140 13.68 -5.11 -3.17
N ILE A 141 12.70 -5.33 -4.06
CA ILE A 141 12.97 -5.82 -5.42
C ILE A 141 13.82 -4.82 -6.22
N GLN A 142 14.66 -5.31 -7.11
CA GLN A 142 15.64 -4.50 -7.86
C GLN A 142 15.01 -3.32 -8.60
N GLU A 143 13.90 -3.54 -9.31
CA GLU A 143 13.22 -2.50 -10.09
C GLU A 143 12.72 -1.37 -9.20
N PHE A 144 12.21 -1.71 -8.00
CA PHE A 144 11.77 -0.71 -7.01
C PHE A 144 12.96 0.11 -6.51
N ARG A 145 14.06 -0.55 -6.13
CA ARG A 145 15.29 0.13 -5.67
C ARG A 145 15.83 1.12 -6.70
N ILE A 146 15.88 0.70 -7.97
CA ILE A 146 16.34 1.56 -9.07
C ILE A 146 15.41 2.77 -9.20
N ALA A 147 14.08 2.56 -9.21
CA ALA A 147 13.11 3.64 -9.31
C ALA A 147 13.27 4.65 -8.17
N MET A 148 13.33 4.20 -6.91
CA MET A 148 13.49 5.08 -5.75
C MET A 148 14.82 5.85 -5.77
N LEU A 149 15.91 5.18 -6.14
CA LEU A 149 17.21 5.85 -6.31
C LEU A 149 17.14 6.97 -7.35
N ARG A 150 16.52 6.70 -8.51
CA ARG A 150 16.39 7.70 -9.59
C ARG A 150 15.50 8.87 -9.18
N LEU A 151 14.40 8.62 -8.46
CA LEU A 151 13.54 9.70 -7.94
C LEU A 151 14.30 10.59 -6.93
N CYS A 152 15.09 10.01 -6.02
CA CYS A 152 15.93 10.80 -5.11
C CYS A 152 17.00 11.61 -5.86
N GLN A 153 17.61 11.05 -6.90
CA GLN A 153 18.58 11.78 -7.75
C GLN A 153 17.92 12.91 -8.55
N ALA A 154 16.66 12.71 -9.00
CA ALA A 154 15.87 13.76 -9.63
C ALA A 154 15.59 14.93 -8.65
N ALA A 155 15.15 14.59 -7.42
CA ALA A 155 14.91 15.58 -6.37
C ALA A 155 16.15 16.37 -6.00
N PHE A 156 17.35 15.77 -6.06
CA PHE A 156 18.63 16.44 -5.80
C PHE A 156 19.09 17.40 -6.92
N ARG A 157 18.40 17.41 -8.07
CA ARG A 157 18.64 18.32 -9.21
C ARG A 157 20.07 18.34 -9.71
N THR A 158 20.72 17.19 -9.71
CA THR A 158 22.14 17.07 -10.15
C THR A 158 22.30 16.97 -11.66
N GLY A 159 21.21 16.99 -12.43
CA GLY A 159 21.20 16.78 -13.88
C GLY A 159 21.42 15.31 -14.31
N GLN A 160 21.48 14.36 -13.38
CA GLN A 160 21.64 12.92 -13.69
C GLN A 160 20.36 12.27 -14.19
N VAL A 161 19.21 12.83 -13.84
CA VAL A 161 17.86 12.38 -14.24
C VAL A 161 17.19 13.54 -14.96
N SER A 162 16.69 13.29 -16.15
CA SER A 162 15.89 14.27 -16.88
C SER A 162 14.44 14.29 -16.41
N ASP A 163 13.72 15.40 -16.62
CA ASP A 163 12.29 15.50 -16.29
C ASP A 163 11.47 14.43 -17.05
N ALA A 164 11.87 14.09 -18.28
CA ALA A 164 11.23 13.03 -19.05
C ALA A 164 11.42 11.63 -18.41
N GLU A 165 12.62 11.34 -17.89
CA GLU A 165 12.89 10.09 -17.18
C GLU A 165 12.14 10.03 -15.86
N HIS A 166 12.14 11.12 -15.09
CA HIS A 166 11.39 11.25 -13.85
C HIS A 166 9.89 10.99 -14.08
N GLY A 167 9.28 11.70 -15.03
CA GLY A 167 7.87 11.50 -15.38
C GLY A 167 7.57 10.05 -15.82
N ALA A 168 8.45 9.44 -16.61
CA ALA A 168 8.30 8.05 -17.04
C ALA A 168 8.36 7.04 -15.88
N ILE A 169 9.18 7.30 -14.83
CA ILE A 169 9.22 6.47 -13.63
C ILE A 169 7.90 6.57 -12.87
N ILE A 170 7.35 7.77 -12.69
CA ILE A 170 6.06 7.98 -12.03
C ILE A 170 4.92 7.30 -12.81
N GLU A 171 4.88 7.47 -14.13
CA GLU A 171 3.90 6.77 -14.98
C GLU A 171 4.01 5.25 -14.89
N TRP A 172 5.24 4.72 -14.82
CA TRP A 172 5.48 3.29 -14.67
C TRP A 172 4.99 2.75 -13.33
N LEU A 173 5.27 3.46 -12.22
CA LEU A 173 4.77 3.10 -10.89
C LEU A 173 3.24 3.10 -10.84
N ARG A 174 2.58 4.06 -11.52
CA ARG A 174 1.13 4.20 -11.59
C ARG A 174 0.46 3.28 -12.62
N GLY A 175 1.26 2.58 -13.45
CA GLY A 175 0.76 1.68 -14.50
C GLY A 175 0.29 2.40 -15.78
N ASP A 176 0.62 3.67 -15.93
CA ASP A 176 0.16 4.52 -17.04
C ASP A 176 1.19 4.61 -18.18
N LEU A 177 2.42 4.13 -17.95
CA LEU A 177 3.52 4.18 -18.93
C LEU A 177 3.21 3.35 -20.18
N ARG A 178 3.18 4.00 -21.33
CA ARG A 178 2.89 3.35 -22.62
C ARG A 178 4.09 2.59 -23.18
N GLN A 179 5.29 3.19 -23.14
CA GLN A 179 6.48 2.69 -23.79
C GLN A 179 7.63 2.47 -22.80
N MET A 180 8.03 1.21 -22.58
CA MET A 180 9.15 0.86 -21.70
C MET A 180 10.50 1.43 -22.14
N SER A 181 10.64 1.82 -23.42
CA SER A 181 11.85 2.45 -23.92
C SER A 181 12.20 3.78 -23.22
N ALA A 182 11.22 4.46 -22.66
CA ALA A 182 11.41 5.69 -21.88
C ALA A 182 12.19 5.48 -20.58
N LEU A 183 12.25 4.23 -20.07
CA LEU A 183 12.94 3.87 -18.84
C LEU A 183 14.32 3.21 -19.06
N LYS A 184 14.79 3.13 -20.31
CA LYS A 184 16.10 2.50 -20.61
C LYS A 184 17.26 3.25 -19.94
N SER A 185 17.19 4.58 -19.88
CA SER A 185 18.18 5.41 -19.19
C SER A 185 18.20 5.16 -17.68
N ALA A 186 17.04 4.87 -17.09
CA ALA A 186 16.91 4.49 -15.69
C ALA A 186 17.31 3.03 -15.39
N LEU A 187 17.67 2.23 -16.40
CA LEU A 187 17.98 0.80 -16.28
C LEU A 187 16.79 -0.05 -15.79
N ILE A 188 15.56 0.40 -16.04
CA ILE A 188 14.33 -0.34 -15.77
C ILE A 188 13.83 -0.95 -17.07
N TYR A 189 13.78 -2.29 -17.15
CA TYR A 189 13.46 -3.02 -18.37
C TYR A 189 12.17 -3.83 -18.28
N ARG A 190 11.60 -3.99 -17.09
CA ARG A 190 10.43 -4.82 -16.85
C ARG A 190 9.21 -3.97 -16.51
N ARG A 191 8.07 -4.33 -17.09
CA ARG A 191 6.77 -3.81 -16.66
C ARG A 191 6.42 -4.39 -15.30
N ILE A 192 5.68 -3.61 -14.52
CA ILE A 192 5.00 -4.15 -13.33
C ILE A 192 3.82 -4.98 -13.84
N ALA A 193 3.82 -6.26 -13.50
CA ALA A 193 2.86 -7.25 -13.95
C ALA A 193 2.68 -8.34 -12.89
N ARG A 194 1.79 -9.29 -13.11
CA ARG A 194 1.42 -10.33 -12.13
C ARG A 194 2.62 -11.00 -11.45
N HIS A 195 3.74 -11.20 -12.17
CA HIS A 195 4.91 -11.93 -11.65
C HIS A 195 5.77 -11.14 -10.66
N ASN A 196 5.73 -9.79 -10.66
CA ASN A 196 6.54 -8.94 -9.80
C ASN A 196 5.73 -7.92 -8.98
N ALA A 197 4.45 -7.73 -9.27
CA ALA A 197 3.61 -6.73 -8.60
C ALA A 197 3.52 -6.96 -7.09
N ARG A 198 3.53 -8.22 -6.63
CA ARG A 198 3.53 -8.56 -5.21
C ARG A 198 4.81 -8.05 -4.53
N GLN A 199 5.98 -8.31 -5.10
CA GLN A 199 7.25 -7.82 -4.57
C GLN A 199 7.38 -6.29 -4.66
N MET A 200 6.80 -5.67 -5.68
CA MET A 200 6.70 -4.20 -5.73
C MET A 200 5.87 -3.66 -4.56
N LEU A 201 4.71 -4.29 -4.28
CA LEU A 201 3.87 -3.91 -3.14
C LEU A 201 4.58 -4.13 -1.80
N PHE A 202 5.34 -5.22 -1.65
CA PHE A 202 6.07 -5.53 -0.41
C PHE A 202 7.29 -4.62 -0.20
N SER A 203 7.91 -4.15 -1.26
CA SER A 203 9.01 -3.19 -1.18
C SER A 203 8.58 -1.83 -0.62
N LEU A 204 7.33 -1.44 -0.85
CA LEU A 204 6.82 -0.13 -0.48
C LEU A 204 6.77 0.10 1.04
N PRO A 205 6.13 -0.74 1.88
CA PRO A 205 6.08 -0.50 3.32
C PRO A 205 7.47 -0.56 3.98
N HIS A 206 8.37 -1.41 3.48
CA HIS A 206 9.76 -1.44 3.92
C HIS A 206 10.45 -0.10 3.65
N TRP A 207 10.32 0.43 2.43
CA TRP A 207 10.91 1.72 2.07
C TRP A 207 10.29 2.89 2.84
N LEU A 208 8.97 2.87 3.08
CA LEU A 208 8.29 3.86 3.92
C LEU A 208 8.86 3.87 5.34
N ALA A 209 9.06 2.70 5.93
CA ALA A 209 9.61 2.57 7.28
C ALA A 209 11.06 3.09 7.38
N THR A 210 11.89 2.84 6.37
CA THR A 210 13.26 3.38 6.34
C THR A 210 13.30 4.91 6.21
N ASN A 211 12.18 5.55 5.82
CA ASN A 211 12.01 6.99 5.71
C ASN A 211 11.17 7.61 6.84
N GLY A 212 10.95 6.88 7.93
CA GLY A 212 10.37 7.41 9.16
C GLY A 212 8.86 7.29 9.27
N PHE A 213 8.17 6.64 8.31
CA PHE A 213 6.76 6.29 8.43
C PHE A 213 6.57 5.03 9.28
N ALA A 214 5.42 4.89 9.91
CA ALA A 214 5.07 3.66 10.64
C ALA A 214 4.94 2.45 9.71
N GLY A 215 4.54 2.67 8.46
CA GLY A 215 4.39 1.66 7.42
C GLY A 215 3.30 2.00 6.42
N LEU A 216 2.66 0.98 5.84
CA LEU A 216 1.58 1.09 4.86
C LEU A 216 0.28 0.51 5.43
N LEU A 217 -0.81 1.26 5.35
CA LEU A 217 -2.16 0.79 5.58
C LEU A 217 -2.92 0.76 4.25
N VAL A 218 -3.36 -0.43 3.83
CA VAL A 218 -4.19 -0.60 2.63
C VAL A 218 -5.59 -1.01 3.03
N VAL A 219 -6.59 -0.21 2.67
CA VAL A 219 -7.99 -0.56 2.86
C VAL A 219 -8.57 -1.02 1.53
N ILE A 220 -8.99 -2.30 1.45
CA ILE A 220 -9.52 -2.92 0.23
C ILE A 220 -11.01 -3.18 0.39
N ASP A 221 -11.84 -2.43 -0.30
CA ASP A 221 -13.29 -2.64 -0.33
C ASP A 221 -13.66 -3.66 -1.41
N ILE A 222 -14.09 -4.85 -0.98
CA ILE A 222 -14.46 -5.95 -1.87
C ILE A 222 -15.96 -6.18 -1.94
N ARG A 223 -16.81 -5.31 -1.40
CA ARG A 223 -18.27 -5.49 -1.41
C ARG A 223 -18.82 -5.71 -2.82
N ARG A 224 -18.18 -5.12 -3.82
CA ARG A 224 -18.54 -5.29 -5.24
C ARG A 224 -18.44 -6.75 -5.73
N LEU A 225 -17.62 -7.59 -5.10
CA LEU A 225 -17.50 -9.00 -5.46
C LEU A 225 -18.79 -9.80 -5.19
N GLY A 226 -19.60 -9.39 -4.21
CA GLY A 226 -20.88 -10.00 -3.88
C GLY A 226 -21.97 -9.76 -4.94
N VAL A 227 -21.82 -8.77 -5.81
CA VAL A 227 -22.84 -8.42 -6.82
C VAL A 227 -22.94 -9.48 -7.91
N ALA A 228 -23.99 -10.32 -7.83
CA ALA A 228 -24.19 -11.45 -8.73
C ALA A 228 -24.71 -11.06 -10.11
N ARG A 229 -25.59 -10.06 -10.19
CA ARG A 229 -26.24 -9.64 -11.43
C ARG A 229 -25.59 -8.39 -12.01
N ARG A 230 -25.12 -8.51 -13.24
CA ARG A 230 -24.66 -7.38 -14.02
C ARG A 230 -25.87 -6.58 -14.48
N PRO A 231 -26.02 -5.30 -14.14
CA PRO A 231 -27.15 -4.50 -14.60
C PRO A 231 -27.13 -4.29 -16.13
N PRO A 232 -28.23 -3.80 -16.72
CA PRO A 232 -28.26 -3.38 -18.11
C PRO A 232 -27.13 -2.40 -18.45
N LEU A 233 -26.79 -2.28 -19.73
CA LEU A 233 -25.60 -1.53 -20.18
C LEU A 233 -25.60 -0.06 -19.77
N ASP A 234 -26.76 0.55 -19.78
CA ASP A 234 -27.06 1.95 -19.44
C ASP A 234 -26.94 2.24 -17.92
N GLU A 235 -27.13 1.20 -17.09
CA GLU A 235 -27.01 1.31 -15.63
C GLU A 235 -25.65 0.82 -15.08
N ARG A 236 -24.73 0.41 -15.96
CA ARG A 236 -23.43 -0.13 -15.54
C ARG A 236 -22.50 0.95 -15.04
N ALA A 237 -22.13 0.87 -13.78
CA ALA A 237 -21.11 1.70 -13.18
C ALA A 237 -19.96 0.81 -12.64
N GLY A 238 -18.74 1.07 -13.11
CA GLY A 238 -17.53 0.42 -12.60
C GLY A 238 -17.35 -1.04 -13.02
N GLN A 239 -16.61 -1.78 -12.21
CA GLN A 239 -16.24 -3.18 -12.45
C GLN A 239 -17.32 -4.17 -12.02
N TYR A 240 -17.41 -5.26 -12.75
CA TYR A 240 -18.23 -6.43 -12.39
C TYR A 240 -17.41 -7.71 -12.59
N TYR A 241 -17.52 -8.61 -11.63
CA TYR A 241 -16.69 -9.81 -11.60
C TYR A 241 -17.47 -11.03 -12.07
N THR A 242 -16.92 -11.73 -13.05
CA THR A 242 -17.37 -13.10 -13.37
C THR A 242 -17.05 -14.02 -12.20
N ARG A 243 -17.59 -15.25 -12.19
CA ARG A 243 -17.23 -16.24 -11.17
C ARG A 243 -15.73 -16.52 -11.14
N LEU A 244 -15.06 -16.61 -12.31
CA LEU A 244 -13.61 -16.80 -12.38
C LEU A 244 -12.86 -15.59 -11.80
N GLY A 245 -13.25 -14.37 -12.19
CA GLY A 245 -12.63 -13.16 -11.64
C GLY A 245 -12.85 -13.00 -10.13
N LEU A 246 -13.96 -13.49 -9.59
CA LEU A 246 -14.20 -13.56 -8.15
C LEU A 246 -13.21 -14.52 -7.48
N LEU A 247 -13.05 -15.74 -8.01
CA LEU A 247 -12.12 -16.73 -7.47
C LEU A 247 -10.67 -16.26 -7.56
N ASP A 248 -10.30 -15.60 -8.66
CA ASP A 248 -8.98 -14.96 -8.79
C ASP A 248 -8.78 -13.84 -7.76
N ALA A 249 -9.83 -13.04 -7.45
CA ALA A 249 -9.75 -12.03 -6.39
C ALA A 249 -9.53 -12.65 -5.01
N TYR A 250 -10.25 -13.73 -4.70
CA TYR A 250 -10.04 -14.47 -3.46
C TYR A 250 -8.66 -15.11 -3.37
N GLU A 251 -8.12 -15.58 -4.50
CA GLU A 251 -6.74 -16.08 -4.56
C GLU A 251 -5.73 -14.96 -4.27
N VAL A 252 -5.92 -13.75 -4.81
CA VAL A 252 -5.07 -12.58 -4.50
C VAL A 252 -5.11 -12.26 -3.00
N LEU A 253 -6.30 -12.22 -2.39
CA LEU A 253 -6.44 -11.98 -0.96
C LEU A 253 -5.77 -13.08 -0.11
N ARG A 254 -5.94 -14.35 -0.52
CA ARG A 254 -5.25 -15.49 0.12
C ARG A 254 -3.73 -15.32 0.06
N GLN A 255 -3.19 -14.92 -1.09
CA GLN A 255 -1.74 -14.68 -1.25
C GLN A 255 -1.23 -13.56 -0.33
N LEU A 256 -2.02 -12.50 -0.09
CA LEU A 256 -1.66 -11.46 0.87
C LEU A 256 -1.59 -12.00 2.31
N ILE A 257 -2.52 -12.90 2.69
CA ILE A 257 -2.51 -13.53 4.01
C ILE A 257 -1.29 -14.46 4.14
N ASP A 258 -1.06 -15.31 3.14
CA ASP A 258 0.03 -16.29 3.17
C ASP A 258 1.42 -15.67 3.11
N SER A 259 1.52 -14.39 2.76
CA SER A 259 2.77 -13.65 2.67
C SER A 259 2.96 -12.65 3.82
N THR A 260 2.22 -12.77 4.92
CA THR A 260 2.35 -11.85 6.07
C THR A 260 3.72 -11.93 6.75
N ASP A 261 4.45 -13.01 6.61
CA ASP A 261 5.83 -13.18 7.09
C ASP A 261 6.88 -12.45 6.21
N GLU A 262 6.55 -12.22 4.93
CA GLU A 262 7.39 -11.45 4.00
C GLU A 262 7.01 -9.95 4.00
N LEU A 263 5.80 -9.60 4.43
CA LEU A 263 5.19 -8.28 4.36
C LEU A 263 5.38 -7.51 5.68
N ALA A 264 6.55 -6.93 5.90
CA ALA A 264 6.81 -6.15 7.12
C ALA A 264 6.10 -4.77 7.10
N ARG A 265 5.65 -4.30 8.27
CA ARG A 265 5.10 -2.96 8.48
C ARG A 265 3.91 -2.62 7.56
N CYS A 266 3.06 -3.60 7.31
CA CYS A 266 1.88 -3.43 6.48
C CYS A 266 0.63 -3.94 7.18
N CYS A 267 -0.42 -3.15 7.18
CA CYS A 267 -1.75 -3.56 7.60
C CYS A 267 -2.69 -3.51 6.39
N VAL A 268 -3.37 -4.62 6.11
CA VAL A 268 -4.41 -4.70 5.08
C VAL A 268 -5.76 -4.92 5.77
N VAL A 269 -6.70 -4.01 5.55
CA VAL A 269 -8.07 -4.12 6.04
C VAL A 269 -8.99 -4.34 4.85
N VAL A 270 -9.59 -5.53 4.78
CA VAL A 270 -10.50 -5.93 3.70
C VAL A 270 -11.94 -5.75 4.18
N ILE A 271 -12.69 -4.85 3.54
CA ILE A 271 -14.09 -4.58 3.83
C ILE A 271 -14.97 -5.39 2.89
N ALA A 272 -15.88 -6.19 3.44
CA ALA A 272 -16.78 -7.05 2.69
C ALA A 272 -18.24 -6.84 3.11
N ALA A 273 -19.16 -7.15 2.20
CA ALA A 273 -20.60 -7.17 2.48
C ALA A 273 -21.00 -8.48 3.21
N PRO A 274 -22.16 -8.51 3.90
CA PRO A 274 -22.66 -9.69 4.58
C PRO A 274 -22.78 -10.94 3.70
N GLU A 275 -22.97 -10.77 2.39
CA GLU A 275 -23.05 -11.83 1.39
C GLU A 275 -21.74 -12.65 1.33
N LEU A 276 -20.61 -12.11 1.75
CA LEU A 276 -19.37 -12.89 1.91
C LEU A 276 -19.58 -14.14 2.80
N LEU A 277 -20.44 -14.03 3.80
CA LEU A 277 -20.72 -15.12 4.76
C LEU A 277 -21.96 -15.96 4.41
N THR A 278 -22.88 -15.44 3.60
CA THR A 278 -24.20 -16.02 3.39
C THR A 278 -24.47 -16.51 1.96
N ASP A 279 -23.74 -16.01 0.97
CA ASP A 279 -23.92 -16.42 -0.43
C ASP A 279 -23.04 -17.65 -0.73
N GLU A 280 -23.66 -18.80 -0.97
CA GLU A 280 -22.96 -20.06 -1.29
C GLU A 280 -22.20 -19.99 -2.64
N ALA A 281 -22.67 -19.18 -3.59
CA ALA A 281 -22.09 -19.10 -4.92
C ALA A 281 -20.95 -18.10 -5.03
N ARG A 282 -21.01 -17.02 -4.23
CA ARG A 282 -20.07 -15.90 -4.30
C ARG A 282 -19.38 -15.55 -2.97
N GLY A 283 -19.83 -16.13 -1.86
CA GLY A 283 -19.21 -15.95 -0.56
C GLY A 283 -18.01 -16.89 -0.32
N LEU A 284 -17.62 -17.04 0.93
CA LEU A 284 -16.47 -17.86 1.33
C LEU A 284 -16.58 -19.33 0.93
N ASP A 285 -17.79 -19.85 0.83
CA ASP A 285 -18.02 -21.25 0.41
C ASP A 285 -17.59 -21.51 -1.04
N ALA A 286 -17.55 -20.48 -1.86
CA ALA A 286 -17.05 -20.58 -3.23
C ALA A 286 -15.53 -20.83 -3.31
N TYR A 287 -14.76 -20.49 -2.25
CA TYR A 287 -13.29 -20.61 -2.25
C TYR A 287 -12.74 -21.05 -0.88
N GLN A 288 -12.68 -22.36 -0.68
CA GLN A 288 -12.31 -22.99 0.59
C GLN A 288 -10.91 -22.58 1.09
N ALA A 289 -9.97 -22.34 0.18
CA ALA A 289 -8.60 -21.96 0.56
C ALA A 289 -8.53 -20.61 1.31
N LEU A 290 -9.37 -19.63 0.97
CA LEU A 290 -9.51 -18.39 1.72
C LEU A 290 -10.33 -18.61 3.01
N LYS A 291 -11.44 -19.36 2.90
CA LYS A 291 -12.31 -19.67 4.06
C LYS A 291 -11.51 -20.24 5.22
N LEU A 292 -10.65 -21.23 4.98
CA LEU A 292 -9.82 -21.88 6.00
C LEU A 292 -8.80 -20.95 6.68
N ARG A 293 -8.50 -19.80 6.11
CA ARG A 293 -7.53 -18.83 6.67
C ARG A 293 -8.17 -17.74 7.51
N ILE A 294 -9.40 -17.38 7.21
CA ILE A 294 -10.05 -16.24 7.85
C ILE A 294 -11.26 -16.60 8.69
N PHE A 295 -11.80 -17.78 8.49
CA PHE A 295 -13.03 -18.21 9.16
C PHE A 295 -12.71 -19.12 10.35
N ASP A 296 -12.97 -18.62 11.57
CA ASP A 296 -12.86 -19.43 12.78
C ASP A 296 -14.08 -20.37 12.90
N GLU A 297 -13.84 -21.67 12.95
CA GLU A 297 -14.90 -22.67 13.15
C GLU A 297 -15.47 -22.61 14.57
N ILE A 298 -14.63 -22.26 15.56
CA ILE A 298 -15.02 -22.10 16.95
C ILE A 298 -15.34 -20.64 17.21
N ARG A 299 -16.65 -20.34 17.31
CA ARG A 299 -17.14 -18.97 17.55
C ARG A 299 -18.01 -18.92 18.78
N ASP A 300 -17.81 -17.87 19.59
CA ASP A 300 -18.82 -17.48 20.57
C ASP A 300 -20.03 -16.93 19.82
N ARG A 301 -21.22 -17.47 20.10
CA ARG A 301 -22.48 -17.03 19.47
C ARG A 301 -22.95 -15.67 19.97
N ARG A 302 -22.45 -15.23 21.12
CA ARG A 302 -22.89 -14.00 21.80
C ARG A 302 -22.00 -12.80 21.51
N ARG A 303 -20.68 -13.02 21.35
CA ARG A 303 -19.71 -11.94 21.16
C ARG A 303 -18.66 -12.32 20.13
N ASP A 304 -18.41 -11.43 19.15
CA ASP A 304 -17.33 -11.62 18.20
C ASP A 304 -15.98 -11.33 18.87
N ASN A 305 -14.95 -12.13 18.54
CA ASN A 305 -13.59 -11.93 19.01
C ASN A 305 -12.90 -10.90 18.10
N PRO A 306 -12.47 -9.72 18.59
CA PRO A 306 -11.82 -8.71 17.76
C PRO A 306 -10.45 -9.14 17.23
N PHE A 307 -9.82 -10.14 17.85
CA PHE A 307 -8.56 -10.72 17.36
C PHE A 307 -8.72 -11.66 16.17
N SER A 308 -9.92 -12.15 15.90
CA SER A 308 -10.19 -13.02 14.75
C SER A 308 -9.78 -12.34 13.43
N SER A 309 -9.37 -13.16 12.46
CA SER A 309 -9.03 -12.66 11.11
C SER A 309 -10.24 -12.08 10.39
N LEU A 310 -11.45 -12.54 10.71
CA LEU A 310 -12.72 -12.03 10.19
C LEU A 310 -13.64 -11.60 11.35
N VAL A 311 -14.09 -10.35 11.29
CA VAL A 311 -14.94 -9.72 12.29
C VAL A 311 -16.17 -9.11 11.63
N ARG A 312 -17.32 -9.16 12.32
CA ARG A 312 -18.56 -8.47 11.91
C ARG A 312 -18.73 -7.21 12.74
N ILE A 313 -18.88 -6.10 12.06
CA ILE A 313 -19.16 -4.82 12.71
C ILE A 313 -20.57 -4.33 12.39
N GLY A 314 -21.13 -3.56 13.31
CA GLY A 314 -22.46 -2.96 13.18
C GLY A 314 -22.47 -1.51 13.63
N SER A 315 -23.59 -0.81 13.38
CA SER A 315 -23.87 0.47 14.03
C SER A 315 -23.92 0.23 15.54
N GLU A 316 -23.42 1.20 16.32
CA GLU A 316 -23.66 1.18 17.77
C GLU A 316 -25.16 1.15 18.01
N GLU A 317 -25.67 0.05 18.58
CA GLU A 317 -26.97 0.09 19.21
C GLU A 317 -26.81 1.05 20.40
N VAL A 318 -27.47 2.19 20.30
CA VAL A 318 -27.71 3.03 21.47
C VAL A 318 -28.45 2.12 22.46
N ALA A 319 -27.74 1.67 23.49
CA ALA A 319 -28.33 0.94 24.58
C ALA A 319 -29.35 1.91 25.23
N VAL A 320 -30.64 1.67 24.93
CA VAL A 320 -31.77 2.33 25.58
C VAL A 320 -31.98 1.68 26.94
#